data_00802a3f5399bf6cf56c5dea90720f49
#
_entry.id   00802a3f5399bf6cf56c5dea90720f49
#
_cell.length_a   1.000
_cell.length_b   1.000
_cell.length_c   1.000
_cell.angle_alpha   90.00
_cell.angle_beta   90.00
_cell.angle_gamma   90.00
#
_symmetry.space_group_name_H-M   'P 1'
#
loop_
_entity.id
_entity.type
_entity.pdbx_description
1 polymer ?
#
loop_
_entity_poly.entity_id
_entity_poly.type
_entity_poly.pdbx_seq_one_letter_code
_entity_poly.pdbx_strand_id
1 'polypeptide(L)'
;MMSKQIFWCTSCLNMSTRPRISFDKMGRCNACQWMEEKKTLDWDSRLDQLDKLIDDHKGKGPYDCLVAVSGGKDGSYVSHTLKHRYGLKVLTITVRPPLSLEIGDD
;
A
#
# COMPACT_ATOMS: atom_id res chain seq x y z
N MET A 1 -5.34 -35.32 -13.15
CA MET A 1 -4.81 -33.98 -12.80
C MET A 1 -3.32 -33.98 -12.91
N MET A 2 -2.77 -33.08 -13.70
CA MET A 2 -1.32 -32.89 -13.71
C MET A 2 -0.92 -32.12 -12.46
N SER A 3 -0.03 -32.69 -11.63
CA SER A 3 0.54 -31.98 -10.51
C SER A 3 1.42 -30.83 -11.04
N LYS A 4 1.17 -29.63 -10.58
CA LYS A 4 2.02 -28.49 -10.95
C LYS A 4 3.37 -28.65 -10.25
N GLN A 5 4.44 -28.56 -11.03
CA GLN A 5 5.79 -28.59 -10.49
C GLN A 5 6.03 -27.34 -9.65
N ILE A 6 6.57 -27.53 -8.45
CA ILE A 6 6.94 -26.42 -7.58
C ILE A 6 8.32 -25.90 -7.99
N PHE A 7 8.42 -24.58 -8.16
CA PHE A 7 9.68 -23.91 -8.47
C PHE A 7 9.73 -22.54 -7.78
N TRP A 8 10.87 -21.91 -7.83
CA TRP A 8 11.12 -20.64 -7.16
C TRP A 8 11.57 -19.58 -8.15
N CYS A 9 11.29 -18.32 -7.80
CA CYS A 9 11.81 -17.18 -8.55
C CYS A 9 13.34 -17.24 -8.60
N THR A 10 13.92 -16.97 -9.75
CA THR A 10 15.38 -16.98 -9.94
C THR A 10 16.08 -15.80 -9.26
N SER A 11 15.37 -14.75 -8.88
CA SER A 11 15.93 -13.54 -8.27
C SER A 11 15.68 -13.43 -6.77
N CYS A 12 14.44 -13.66 -6.29
CA CYS A 12 14.06 -13.43 -4.89
C CYS A 12 13.62 -14.67 -4.14
N LEU A 13 13.61 -15.83 -4.78
CA LEU A 13 13.23 -17.12 -4.19
C LEU A 13 11.75 -17.21 -3.73
N ASN A 14 10.85 -16.38 -4.24
CA ASN A 14 9.44 -16.57 -4.04
C ASN A 14 8.96 -17.87 -4.68
N MET A 15 8.12 -18.61 -3.94
CA MET A 15 7.65 -19.93 -4.38
C MET A 15 6.49 -19.78 -5.39
N SER A 16 6.47 -20.66 -6.39
CA SER A 16 5.43 -20.67 -7.43
C SER A 16 4.02 -20.94 -6.92
N THR A 17 3.88 -21.40 -5.69
CA THR A 17 2.59 -21.68 -5.05
C THR A 17 1.95 -20.46 -4.39
N ARG A 18 2.63 -19.31 -4.34
CA ARG A 18 2.04 -18.10 -3.74
C ARG A 18 0.85 -17.59 -4.54
N PRO A 19 -0.21 -17.11 -3.87
CA PRO A 19 -1.36 -16.54 -4.58
C PRO A 19 -0.98 -15.39 -5.50
N ARG A 20 -1.55 -15.37 -6.70
CA ARG A 20 -1.37 -14.30 -7.69
C ARG A 20 0.06 -14.11 -8.18
N ILE A 21 0.94 -15.07 -7.96
CA ILE A 21 2.29 -15.02 -8.49
C ILE A 21 2.31 -15.39 -9.97
N SER A 22 3.09 -14.67 -10.76
CA SER A 22 3.35 -14.97 -12.16
C SER A 22 4.85 -14.85 -12.44
N PHE A 23 5.31 -15.50 -13.50
CA PHE A 23 6.73 -15.54 -13.86
C PHE A 23 6.91 -15.15 -15.31
N ASP A 24 8.02 -14.46 -15.61
CA ASP A 24 8.41 -14.14 -16.97
C ASP A 24 9.21 -15.31 -17.60
N LYS A 25 9.68 -15.10 -18.83
CA LYS A 25 10.45 -16.13 -19.55
C LYS A 25 11.79 -16.48 -18.89
N MET A 26 12.30 -15.58 -18.06
CA MET A 26 13.57 -15.76 -17.34
C MET A 26 13.37 -16.38 -15.96
N GLY A 27 12.15 -16.72 -15.58
CA GLY A 27 11.83 -17.30 -14.28
C GLY A 27 11.79 -16.30 -13.14
N ARG A 28 11.66 -15.01 -13.43
CA ARG A 28 11.51 -13.96 -12.42
C ARG A 28 10.05 -13.72 -12.09
N CYS A 29 9.72 -13.59 -10.82
CA CYS A 29 8.35 -13.36 -10.39
C CYS A 29 7.89 -11.91 -10.65
N ASN A 30 6.59 -11.71 -10.63
CA ASN A 30 5.98 -10.40 -10.83
C ASN A 30 6.37 -9.37 -9.74
N ALA A 31 6.70 -9.81 -8.53
CA ALA A 31 7.22 -8.91 -7.49
C ALA A 31 8.57 -8.31 -7.87
N CYS A 32 9.48 -9.12 -8.45
CA CYS A 32 10.76 -8.64 -8.95
C CYS A 32 10.59 -7.70 -10.14
N GLN A 33 9.68 -8.01 -11.05
CA GLN A 33 9.34 -7.15 -12.18
C GLN A 33 8.82 -5.78 -11.70
N TRP A 34 7.96 -5.79 -10.70
CA TRP A 34 7.44 -4.56 -10.10
C TRP A 34 8.54 -3.73 -9.42
N MET A 35 9.48 -4.41 -8.75
CA MET A 35 10.62 -3.73 -8.13
C MET A 35 11.46 -2.96 -9.15
N GLU A 36 11.66 -3.51 -10.34
CA GLU A 36 12.36 -2.81 -11.42
C GLU A 36 11.53 -1.69 -12.03
N GLU A 37 10.25 -1.95 -12.26
CA GLU A 37 9.32 -0.94 -12.78
C GLU A 37 9.25 0.28 -11.89
N LYS A 38 9.26 0.11 -10.56
CA LYS A 38 9.28 1.22 -9.61
C LYS A 38 10.46 2.16 -9.82
N LYS A 39 11.61 1.64 -10.24
CA LYS A 39 12.82 2.47 -10.49
C LYS A 39 12.68 3.35 -11.72
N THR A 40 11.79 3.00 -12.64
CA THR A 40 11.54 3.75 -13.87
C THR A 40 10.46 4.81 -13.71
N LEU A 41 9.71 4.81 -12.60
CA LEU A 41 8.65 5.77 -12.35
C LEU A 41 9.22 7.14 -12.01
N ASP A 42 8.61 8.18 -12.58
CA ASP A 42 8.92 9.56 -12.23
C ASP A 42 8.18 9.95 -10.95
N TRP A 43 8.83 9.73 -9.80
CA TRP A 43 8.25 10.00 -8.49
C TRP A 43 8.02 11.49 -8.25
N ASP A 44 8.83 12.36 -8.82
CA ASP A 44 8.63 13.81 -8.70
C ASP A 44 7.34 14.24 -9.40
N SER A 45 7.08 13.72 -10.59
CA SER A 45 5.81 13.94 -11.30
C SER A 45 4.62 13.39 -10.51
N ARG A 46 4.77 12.23 -9.88
CA ARG A 46 3.72 11.65 -9.01
C ARG A 46 3.45 12.51 -7.79
N LEU A 47 4.50 13.07 -7.19
CA LEU A 47 4.36 13.97 -6.06
C LEU A 47 3.61 15.24 -6.45
N ASP A 48 3.93 15.81 -7.61
CA ASP A 48 3.23 16.99 -8.14
C ASP A 48 1.74 16.71 -8.37
N GLN A 49 1.40 15.54 -8.88
CA GLN A 49 0.01 15.10 -9.05
C GLN A 49 -0.71 14.99 -7.71
N LEU A 50 -0.04 14.47 -6.69
CA LEU A 50 -0.60 14.38 -5.34
C LEU A 50 -0.84 15.76 -4.75
N ASP A 51 0.14 16.67 -4.86
CA ASP A 51 0.03 18.04 -4.36
C ASP A 51 -1.15 18.76 -5.00
N LYS A 52 -1.33 18.62 -6.31
CA LYS A 52 -2.44 19.19 -7.05
C LYS A 52 -3.79 18.60 -6.58
N LEU A 53 -3.86 17.30 -6.38
CA LEU A 53 -5.06 16.62 -5.88
C LEU A 53 -5.43 17.14 -4.49
N ILE A 54 -4.45 17.32 -3.62
CA ILE A 54 -4.63 17.85 -2.27
C ILE A 54 -5.16 19.30 -2.34
N ASP A 55 -4.55 20.15 -3.15
CA ASP A 55 -4.97 21.54 -3.31
C ASP A 55 -6.41 21.65 -3.83
N ASP A 56 -6.82 20.77 -4.74
CA ASP A 56 -8.17 20.75 -5.30
C ASP A 56 -9.24 20.36 -4.28
N HIS A 57 -8.88 19.60 -3.25
CA HIS A 57 -9.84 19.08 -2.26
C HIS A 57 -9.73 19.71 -0.88
N LYS A 58 -8.65 20.42 -0.60
CA LYS A 58 -8.40 21.02 0.71
C LYS A 58 -9.35 22.17 1.01
N GLY A 59 -9.87 22.19 2.24
CA GLY A 59 -10.66 23.31 2.74
C GLY A 59 -12.11 23.36 2.29
N LYS A 60 -12.63 22.31 1.65
CA LYS A 60 -14.01 22.29 1.13
C LYS A 60 -15.05 21.74 2.11
N GLY A 61 -14.63 21.26 3.27
CA GLY A 61 -15.52 20.67 4.26
C GLY A 61 -14.86 20.56 5.63
N PRO A 62 -15.53 19.92 6.62
CA PRO A 62 -14.96 19.73 7.95
C PRO A 62 -13.74 18.81 7.95
N TYR A 63 -13.65 17.91 6.98
CA TYR A 63 -12.52 17.01 6.78
C TYR A 63 -12.06 17.06 5.32
N ASP A 64 -10.74 17.00 5.13
CA ASP A 64 -10.13 17.04 3.79
C ASP A 64 -9.93 15.65 3.19
N CYS A 65 -9.72 14.64 4.02
CA CYS A 65 -9.51 13.27 3.58
C CYS A 65 -9.91 12.25 4.64
N LEU A 66 -10.03 11.00 4.19
CA LEU A 66 -10.35 9.84 5.01
C LEU A 66 -9.19 8.84 4.95
N VAL A 67 -8.74 8.36 6.10
CA VAL A 67 -7.71 7.33 6.20
C VAL A 67 -8.22 6.15 7.02
N ALA A 68 -8.18 4.96 6.44
CA ALA A 68 -8.45 3.73 7.16
C ALA A 68 -7.23 3.36 8.01
N VAL A 69 -7.44 3.16 9.31
CA VAL A 69 -6.37 2.83 10.24
C VAL A 69 -6.73 1.57 11.02
N SER A 70 -5.71 0.78 11.36
CA SER A 70 -5.88 -0.45 12.14
C SER A 70 -5.01 -0.47 13.41
N GLY A 71 -4.37 0.65 13.73
CA GLY A 71 -3.34 0.73 14.77
C GLY A 71 -1.95 0.31 14.29
N GLY A 72 -1.84 -0.13 13.02
CA GLY A 72 -0.56 -0.51 12.42
C GLY A 72 0.28 0.67 11.96
N LYS A 73 1.52 0.38 11.57
CA LYS A 73 2.51 1.41 11.18
C LYS A 73 2.12 2.19 9.91
N ASP A 74 1.55 1.52 8.92
CA ASP A 74 1.28 2.12 7.62
C ASP A 74 0.17 3.16 7.69
N GLY A 75 -0.98 2.83 8.30
CA GLY A 75 -2.07 3.78 8.50
C GLY A 75 -1.68 4.94 9.39
N SER A 76 -0.89 4.68 10.43
CA SER A 76 -0.38 5.72 11.33
C SER A 76 0.56 6.67 10.61
N TYR A 77 1.46 6.16 9.77
CA TYR A 77 2.38 6.96 8.97
C TYR A 77 1.63 7.85 7.97
N VAL A 78 0.67 7.30 7.25
CA VAL A 78 -0.14 8.05 6.27
C VAL A 78 -0.91 9.17 6.96
N SER A 79 -1.60 8.87 8.07
CA SER A 79 -2.37 9.87 8.84
C SER A 79 -1.49 10.98 9.36
N HIS A 80 -0.35 10.65 9.94
CA HIS A 80 0.61 11.61 10.46
C HIS A 80 1.17 12.51 9.36
N THR A 81 1.55 11.93 8.23
CA THR A 81 2.11 12.65 7.08
C THR A 81 1.10 13.62 6.49
N LEU A 82 -0.15 13.18 6.28
CA LEU A 82 -1.20 14.04 5.73
C LEU A 82 -1.53 15.20 6.66
N LYS A 83 -1.53 14.97 7.97
CA LYS A 83 -1.81 16.02 8.94
C LYS A 83 -0.65 17.01 9.08
N HIS A 84 0.57 16.53 9.26
CA HIS A 84 1.71 17.38 9.61
C HIS A 84 2.47 17.93 8.41
N ARG A 85 2.63 17.16 7.33
CA ARG A 85 3.32 17.62 6.14
C ARG A 85 2.43 18.44 5.21
N TYR A 86 1.17 18.03 5.05
CA TYR A 86 0.23 18.68 4.13
C TYR A 86 -0.82 19.56 4.82
N GLY A 87 -0.89 19.53 6.15
CA GLY A 87 -1.83 20.34 6.91
C GLY A 87 -3.30 20.00 6.71
N LEU A 88 -3.60 18.75 6.36
CA LEU A 88 -4.95 18.28 6.09
C LEU A 88 -5.71 17.94 7.37
N LYS A 89 -7.02 18.15 7.34
CA LYS A 89 -7.95 17.68 8.37
C LYS A 89 -8.33 16.25 8.05
N VAL A 90 -7.69 15.30 8.75
CA VAL A 90 -7.82 13.85 8.48
C VAL A 90 -8.90 13.25 9.36
N LEU A 91 -9.85 12.54 8.73
CA LEU A 91 -10.79 11.66 9.43
C LEU A 91 -10.27 10.23 9.35
N THR A 92 -10.07 9.60 10.50
CA THR A 92 -9.63 8.20 10.54
C THR A 92 -10.79 7.26 10.81
N ILE A 93 -10.84 6.12 10.13
CA ILE A 93 -11.84 5.08 10.33
C ILE A 93 -11.14 3.76 10.65
N THR A 94 -11.64 3.08 11.67
CA THR A 94 -11.18 1.74 12.04
C THR A 94 -12.36 0.77 11.98
N VAL A 95 -12.16 -0.37 11.32
CA VAL A 95 -13.14 -1.46 11.34
C VAL A 95 -12.75 -2.42 12.45
N ARG A 96 -13.65 -2.60 13.41
CA ARG A 96 -13.41 -3.53 14.53
C ARG A 96 -13.50 -4.98 14.02
N PRO A 97 -12.46 -5.80 14.21
CA PRO A 97 -12.54 -7.21 13.83
C PRO A 97 -13.55 -7.96 14.72
N PRO A 98 -14.20 -9.01 14.19
CA PRO A 98 -15.23 -9.75 14.93
C PRO A 98 -14.70 -10.51 16.15
N LEU A 99 -13.40 -10.81 16.19
CA LEU A 99 -12.72 -11.51 17.29
C LEU A 99 -11.54 -10.66 17.76
N SER A 100 -11.82 -9.61 18.52
CA SER A 100 -10.78 -8.77 19.11
C SER A 100 -10.51 -9.18 20.56
N LEU A 101 -9.27 -9.03 20.99
CA LEU A 101 -8.89 -9.13 22.42
C LEU A 101 -9.11 -7.78 23.09
N GLU A 102 -9.42 -7.79 24.41
CA GLU A 102 -9.60 -6.55 25.19
C GLU A 102 -8.41 -5.60 25.04
N ILE A 103 -7.20 -6.15 25.08
CA ILE A 103 -5.97 -5.36 24.93
C ILE A 103 -5.84 -4.66 23.58
N GLY A 104 -6.52 -5.18 22.57
CA GLY A 104 -6.54 -4.56 21.25
C GLY A 104 -7.56 -3.43 21.09
N ASP A 105 -8.48 -3.31 22.03
CA ASP A 105 -9.53 -2.28 22.02
C ASP A 105 -9.08 -0.98 22.71
N ASP A 106 -7.96 -1.03 23.46
CA ASP A 106 -7.36 0.12 24.11
C ASP A 106 -6.46 0.93 23.15
#